data_82f39cb93dd5570fe57dc5c030c27408
#
_entry.id   82f39cb93dd5570fe57dc5c030c27408
#
_cell.length_a   1.000
_cell.length_b   1.000
_cell.length_c   1.000
_cell.angle_alpha   90.00
_cell.angle_beta   90.00
_cell.angle_gamma   90.00
#
_symmetry.space_group_name_H-M   'P 1'
#
loop_
_entity.id
_entity.type
_entity.pdbx_description
1 polymer ?
#
loop_
_entity_poly.entity_id
_entity_poly.type
_entity_poly.pdbx_seq_one_letter_code
_entity_poly.pdbx_strand_id
1 'polypeptide(L)'
;MKLFYNDDYVAAEYAYDTTRKAKHIRQSLSDDPVDNLEIWDPLHFVEQSLEVNAKIHDEPYVDSIKTGIPKTLAESQGFDWDTGIWTSAVAHSAGLIAATTFALQDKERAGSLSSGLHHARRSSGKGNCTVNGLAVAAHQAISMGAPRVLILDFDAHAGGGTWDIMSHHLPSVVQIDVTCANFDTYQPDGESRLIYSTPQSYREDINHALHHATLLDPFDIVIYNAGMDPLNSGVSLSDITWREHTVSDFIGDTPAIFALAGGYTWGNKTMDEVVSWHRITIDLWASLETR
;
A
#
# COMPACT_ATOMS: atom_id res chain seq x y z
N MET A 1 14.28 1.50 -11.82
CA MET A 1 13.12 1.06 -10.98
C MET A 1 11.90 0.85 -11.86
N LYS A 2 11.16 -0.25 -11.68
CA LYS A 2 9.87 -0.47 -12.34
C LYS A 2 8.72 0.04 -11.48
N LEU A 3 7.83 0.83 -12.09
CA LEU A 3 6.65 1.39 -11.46
C LEU A 3 5.40 0.97 -12.24
N PHE A 4 4.44 0.37 -11.56
CA PHE A 4 3.23 -0.17 -12.20
C PHE A 4 2.06 0.80 -12.11
N TYR A 5 1.41 1.01 -13.26
CA TYR A 5 0.22 1.84 -13.39
C TYR A 5 -0.68 1.36 -14.53
N ASN A 6 -1.98 1.42 -14.32
CA ASN A 6 -3.02 1.25 -15.34
C ASN A 6 -4.15 2.25 -15.09
N ASP A 7 -4.80 2.73 -16.15
CA ASP A 7 -5.93 3.69 -16.03
C ASP A 7 -7.13 3.08 -15.28
N ASP A 8 -7.26 1.76 -15.25
CA ASP A 8 -8.29 1.07 -14.47
C ASP A 8 -8.15 1.24 -12.95
N TYR A 9 -7.00 1.73 -12.44
CA TYR A 9 -6.87 2.09 -11.02
C TYR A 9 -7.90 3.12 -10.58
N VAL A 10 -8.40 3.93 -11.51
CA VAL A 10 -9.40 4.96 -11.28
C VAL A 10 -10.70 4.71 -12.06
N ALA A 11 -11.04 3.44 -12.34
CA ALA A 11 -12.24 3.05 -13.08
C ALA A 11 -13.54 3.30 -12.31
N ALA A 12 -13.51 3.34 -10.97
CA ALA A 12 -14.69 3.63 -10.15
C ALA A 12 -15.11 5.09 -10.28
N GLU A 13 -16.41 5.34 -10.49
CA GLU A 13 -16.98 6.70 -10.62
C GLU A 13 -16.72 7.54 -9.35
N TYR A 14 -16.83 6.91 -8.18
CA TYR A 14 -16.59 7.51 -6.87
C TYR A 14 -15.14 7.29 -6.37
N ALA A 15 -14.18 7.28 -7.29
CA ALA A 15 -12.77 7.16 -6.88
C ALA A 15 -12.41 8.26 -5.89
N TYR A 16 -12.06 7.84 -4.68
CA TYR A 16 -11.63 8.72 -3.60
C TYR A 16 -10.16 9.13 -3.77
N ASP A 17 -9.70 10.16 -3.04
CA ASP A 17 -8.29 10.60 -3.10
C ASP A 17 -7.30 9.44 -2.91
N THR A 18 -7.68 8.42 -2.14
CA THR A 18 -6.92 7.18 -1.95
C THR A 18 -6.54 6.49 -3.27
N THR A 19 -7.39 6.54 -4.27
CA THR A 19 -7.17 5.88 -5.58
C THR A 19 -6.94 6.86 -6.72
N ARG A 20 -7.72 7.94 -6.82
CA ARG A 20 -7.66 8.86 -7.97
C ARG A 20 -6.33 9.62 -8.10
N LYS A 21 -5.58 9.80 -7.01
CA LYS A 21 -4.24 10.41 -7.05
C LYS A 21 -3.28 9.68 -7.99
N ALA A 22 -3.47 8.37 -8.20
CA ALA A 22 -2.63 7.57 -9.10
C ALA A 22 -2.54 8.18 -10.52
N LYS A 23 -3.68 8.63 -11.07
CA LYS A 23 -3.72 9.26 -12.39
C LYS A 23 -2.98 10.61 -12.42
N HIS A 24 -3.13 11.42 -11.37
CA HIS A 24 -2.44 12.71 -11.26
C HIS A 24 -0.94 12.53 -11.10
N ILE A 25 -0.51 11.54 -10.31
CA ILE A 25 0.92 11.20 -10.17
C ILE A 25 1.48 10.69 -11.50
N ARG A 26 0.74 9.81 -12.21
CA ARG A 26 1.13 9.34 -13.55
C ARG A 26 1.31 10.50 -14.52
N GLN A 27 0.41 11.49 -14.50
CA GLN A 27 0.53 12.70 -15.32
C GLN A 27 1.76 13.51 -14.92
N SER A 28 1.98 13.75 -13.63
CA SER A 28 3.17 14.47 -13.13
C SER A 28 4.49 13.81 -13.57
N LEU A 29 4.54 12.46 -13.56
CA LEU A 29 5.71 11.72 -14.07
C LEU A 29 5.89 11.81 -15.59
N SER A 30 4.83 12.12 -16.35
CA SER A 30 4.95 12.41 -17.78
C SER A 30 5.44 13.83 -18.04
N ASP A 31 5.02 14.79 -17.23
CA ASP A 31 5.36 16.21 -17.37
C ASP A 31 6.77 16.51 -16.85
N ASP A 32 7.18 15.79 -15.80
CA ASP A 32 8.50 15.88 -15.16
C ASP A 32 9.04 14.46 -14.91
N PRO A 33 9.66 13.84 -15.94
CA PRO A 33 10.18 12.48 -15.87
C PRO A 33 11.33 12.33 -14.86
N VAL A 34 11.40 11.15 -14.25
CA VAL A 34 12.47 10.76 -13.32
C VAL A 34 13.43 9.80 -14.03
N ASP A 35 14.71 10.05 -13.93
CA ASP A 35 15.73 9.15 -14.47
C ASP A 35 15.64 7.76 -13.82
N ASN A 36 15.93 6.71 -14.59
CA ASN A 36 15.90 5.31 -14.16
C ASN A 36 14.51 4.79 -13.70
N LEU A 37 13.43 5.49 -14.05
CA LEU A 37 12.06 5.08 -13.78
C LEU A 37 11.39 4.60 -15.07
N GLU A 38 10.95 3.35 -15.07
CA GLU A 38 10.15 2.77 -16.15
C GLU A 38 8.72 2.51 -15.66
N ILE A 39 7.73 3.02 -16.39
CA ILE A 39 6.32 2.80 -16.05
C ILE A 39 5.77 1.68 -16.92
N TRP A 40 5.28 0.63 -16.26
CA TRP A 40 4.78 -0.59 -16.88
C TRP A 40 3.30 -0.80 -16.59
N ASP A 41 2.59 -1.40 -17.57
CA ASP A 41 1.20 -1.81 -17.41
C ASP A 41 1.12 -3.21 -16.78
N PRO A 42 0.39 -3.41 -15.66
CA PRO A 42 0.28 -4.71 -15.01
C PRO A 42 -0.77 -5.65 -15.64
N LEU A 43 -1.25 -5.39 -16.87
CA LEU A 43 -2.33 -6.16 -17.52
C LEU A 43 -2.10 -7.67 -17.53
N HIS A 44 -0.85 -8.13 -17.65
CA HIS A 44 -0.53 -9.57 -17.63
C HIS A 44 -0.82 -10.26 -16.29
N PHE A 45 -1.03 -9.49 -15.22
CA PHE A 45 -1.29 -10.00 -13.87
C PHE A 45 -2.78 -9.92 -13.48
N VAL A 46 -3.66 -9.46 -14.37
CA VAL A 46 -5.10 -9.32 -14.11
C VAL A 46 -5.74 -10.66 -13.76
N GLU A 47 -5.46 -11.72 -14.54
CA GLU A 47 -6.03 -13.04 -14.28
C GLU A 47 -5.58 -13.60 -12.92
N GLN A 48 -4.29 -13.45 -12.61
CA GLN A 48 -3.74 -13.83 -11.32
C GLN A 48 -4.35 -13.00 -10.16
N SER A 49 -4.64 -11.73 -10.38
CA SER A 49 -5.26 -10.87 -9.37
C SER A 49 -6.68 -11.32 -9.00
N LEU A 50 -7.45 -11.83 -9.97
CA LEU A 50 -8.77 -12.42 -9.71
C LEU A 50 -8.65 -13.62 -8.76
N GLU A 51 -7.67 -14.51 -9.01
CA GLU A 51 -7.44 -15.67 -8.16
C GLU A 51 -6.98 -15.31 -6.76
N VAL A 52 -6.06 -14.35 -6.64
CA VAL A 52 -5.51 -13.94 -5.34
C VAL A 52 -6.59 -13.24 -4.51
N ASN A 53 -7.38 -12.34 -5.11
CA ASN A 53 -8.49 -11.68 -4.40
C ASN A 53 -9.50 -12.71 -3.87
N ALA A 54 -9.80 -13.76 -4.62
CA ALA A 54 -10.69 -14.83 -4.19
C ALA A 54 -10.09 -15.74 -3.08
N LYS A 55 -8.78 -15.70 -2.87
CA LYS A 55 -8.10 -16.47 -1.80
C LYS A 55 -8.01 -15.69 -0.49
N ILE A 56 -7.83 -14.37 -0.57
CA ILE A 56 -7.63 -13.52 0.61
C ILE A 56 -8.91 -12.90 1.15
N HIS A 57 -9.95 -12.78 0.31
CA HIS A 57 -11.26 -12.28 0.68
C HIS A 57 -12.32 -13.37 0.59
N ASP A 58 -13.31 -13.32 1.46
CA ASP A 58 -14.43 -14.27 1.46
C ASP A 58 -15.28 -14.13 0.19
N GLU A 59 -15.69 -15.27 -0.37
CA GLU A 59 -16.49 -15.33 -1.59
C GLU A 59 -17.74 -14.42 -1.56
N PRO A 60 -18.56 -14.40 -0.47
CA PRO A 60 -19.72 -13.49 -0.44
C PRO A 60 -19.35 -12.01 -0.55
N TYR A 61 -18.18 -11.61 0.00
CA TYR A 61 -17.71 -10.24 -0.12
C TYR A 61 -17.23 -9.93 -1.55
N VAL A 62 -16.42 -10.80 -2.13
CA VAL A 62 -15.96 -10.67 -3.52
C VAL A 62 -17.14 -10.58 -4.49
N ASP A 63 -18.15 -11.43 -4.32
CA ASP A 63 -19.35 -11.41 -5.16
C ASP A 63 -20.17 -10.14 -4.97
N SER A 64 -20.23 -9.60 -3.75
CA SER A 64 -20.92 -8.33 -3.51
C SER A 64 -20.24 -7.16 -4.21
N ILE A 65 -18.91 -7.11 -4.25
CA ILE A 65 -18.16 -6.06 -4.96
C ILE A 65 -18.42 -6.17 -6.49
N LYS A 66 -18.48 -7.40 -7.03
CA LYS A 66 -18.74 -7.64 -8.45
C LYS A 66 -20.16 -7.23 -8.88
N THR A 67 -21.14 -7.50 -8.04
CA THR A 67 -22.56 -7.44 -8.41
C THR A 67 -23.33 -6.29 -7.80
N GLY A 68 -22.79 -5.63 -6.76
CA GLY A 68 -23.50 -4.66 -5.94
C GLY A 68 -24.50 -5.28 -4.96
N ILE A 69 -24.56 -6.61 -4.82
CA ILE A 69 -25.55 -7.31 -4.00
C ILE A 69 -24.88 -8.30 -3.03
N PRO A 70 -25.21 -8.23 -1.73
CA PRO A 70 -26.09 -7.22 -1.10
C PRO A 70 -25.42 -5.85 -1.00
N LYS A 71 -26.20 -4.78 -1.20
CA LYS A 71 -25.70 -3.39 -1.21
C LYS A 71 -24.91 -3.04 0.04
N THR A 72 -25.38 -3.44 1.22
CA THR A 72 -24.71 -3.18 2.52
C THR A 72 -23.30 -3.74 2.59
N LEU A 73 -23.02 -4.83 1.89
CA LEU A 73 -21.71 -5.45 1.84
C LEU A 73 -20.85 -4.83 0.74
N ALA A 74 -21.45 -4.59 -0.45
CA ALA A 74 -20.80 -3.96 -1.59
C ALA A 74 -20.34 -2.51 -1.28
N GLU A 75 -21.01 -1.82 -0.36
CA GLU A 75 -20.72 -0.45 0.07
C GLU A 75 -20.06 -0.38 1.47
N SER A 76 -19.61 -1.50 1.99
CA SER A 76 -19.01 -1.55 3.34
C SER A 76 -17.72 -0.73 3.46
N GLN A 77 -17.05 -0.43 2.36
CA GLN A 77 -15.89 0.46 2.30
C GLN A 77 -16.26 1.92 2.61
N GLY A 78 -17.52 2.35 2.41
CA GLY A 78 -18.01 3.68 2.80
C GLY A 78 -18.44 4.60 1.67
N PHE A 79 -18.50 4.12 0.40
CA PHE A 79 -19.03 4.87 -0.75
C PHE A 79 -20.02 4.02 -1.56
N ASP A 80 -20.82 4.68 -2.36
CA ASP A 80 -21.81 4.03 -3.21
C ASP A 80 -21.15 3.07 -4.20
N TRP A 81 -21.82 1.94 -4.44
CA TRP A 81 -21.32 0.95 -5.38
C TRP A 81 -21.55 1.40 -6.84
N ASP A 82 -20.54 1.17 -7.67
CA ASP A 82 -20.63 1.21 -9.12
C ASP A 82 -19.86 0.04 -9.77
N THR A 83 -20.07 -0.20 -11.05
CA THR A 83 -19.46 -1.32 -11.77
C THR A 83 -17.93 -1.20 -11.92
N GLY A 84 -17.37 0.00 -11.82
CA GLY A 84 -15.94 0.27 -11.90
C GLY A 84 -15.17 -0.17 -10.66
N ILE A 85 -15.84 -0.35 -9.52
CA ILE A 85 -15.20 -0.73 -8.24
C ILE A 85 -14.46 -2.05 -8.38
N TRP A 86 -15.07 -3.07 -8.99
CA TRP A 86 -14.42 -4.35 -9.21
C TRP A 86 -13.25 -4.23 -10.19
N THR A 87 -13.42 -3.50 -11.28
CA THR A 87 -12.35 -3.24 -12.25
C THR A 87 -11.15 -2.56 -11.56
N SER A 88 -11.41 -1.53 -10.76
CA SER A 88 -10.39 -0.83 -9.98
C SER A 88 -9.71 -1.76 -8.99
N ALA A 89 -10.47 -2.56 -8.23
CA ALA A 89 -9.94 -3.52 -7.26
C ALA A 89 -8.98 -4.53 -7.90
N VAL A 90 -9.38 -5.10 -9.03
CA VAL A 90 -8.57 -6.06 -9.80
C VAL A 90 -7.29 -5.41 -10.33
N ALA A 91 -7.38 -4.20 -10.87
CA ALA A 91 -6.24 -3.47 -11.40
C ALA A 91 -5.23 -3.10 -10.29
N HIS A 92 -5.69 -2.62 -9.13
CA HIS A 92 -4.84 -2.36 -7.96
C HIS A 92 -4.08 -3.61 -7.52
N SER A 93 -4.78 -4.75 -7.42
CA SER A 93 -4.17 -6.03 -7.06
C SER A 93 -3.15 -6.47 -8.10
N ALA A 94 -3.46 -6.34 -9.40
CA ALA A 94 -2.54 -6.68 -10.49
C ALA A 94 -1.23 -5.88 -10.42
N GLY A 95 -1.32 -4.58 -10.10
CA GLY A 95 -0.15 -3.72 -9.93
C GLY A 95 0.77 -4.15 -8.79
N LEU A 96 0.20 -4.55 -7.66
CA LEU A 96 0.98 -5.02 -6.52
C LEU A 96 1.56 -6.42 -6.72
N ILE A 97 0.82 -7.32 -7.39
CA ILE A 97 1.34 -8.62 -7.82
C ILE A 97 2.52 -8.44 -8.77
N ALA A 98 2.39 -7.55 -9.75
CA ALA A 98 3.45 -7.24 -10.70
C ALA A 98 4.70 -6.69 -9.97
N ALA A 99 4.53 -5.68 -9.12
CA ALA A 99 5.63 -5.08 -8.34
C ALA A 99 6.35 -6.15 -7.50
N THR A 100 5.59 -6.97 -6.76
CA THR A 100 6.15 -8.06 -5.92
C THR A 100 6.91 -9.08 -6.77
N THR A 101 6.34 -9.45 -7.92
CA THR A 101 6.96 -10.43 -8.82
C THR A 101 8.30 -9.92 -9.33
N PHE A 102 8.36 -8.68 -9.82
CA PHE A 102 9.59 -8.09 -10.32
C PHE A 102 10.62 -7.87 -9.22
N ALA A 103 10.20 -7.37 -8.05
CA ALA A 103 11.12 -7.15 -6.94
C ALA A 103 11.83 -8.45 -6.52
N LEU A 104 11.12 -9.58 -6.46
CA LEU A 104 11.71 -10.88 -6.11
C LEU A 104 12.56 -11.48 -7.22
N GLN A 105 12.14 -11.35 -8.49
CA GLN A 105 12.85 -11.92 -9.62
C GLN A 105 14.16 -11.19 -9.93
N ASP A 106 14.11 -9.86 -9.94
CA ASP A 106 15.25 -9.02 -10.30
C ASP A 106 16.12 -8.68 -9.06
N LYS A 107 15.62 -8.98 -7.84
CA LYS A 107 16.21 -8.61 -6.54
C LYS A 107 16.42 -7.10 -6.43
N GLU A 108 15.44 -6.35 -6.86
CA GLU A 108 15.44 -4.90 -6.95
C GLU A 108 14.25 -4.30 -6.20
N ARG A 109 14.13 -3.00 -6.27
CA ARG A 109 12.98 -2.25 -5.79
C ARG A 109 11.99 -2.05 -6.92
N ALA A 110 10.70 -2.13 -6.60
CA ALA A 110 9.64 -1.80 -7.52
C ALA A 110 8.55 -1.00 -6.81
N GLY A 111 7.64 -0.40 -7.54
CA GLY A 111 6.52 0.32 -6.96
C GLY A 111 5.24 0.13 -7.74
N SER A 112 4.13 0.42 -7.11
CA SER A 112 2.85 0.54 -7.79
C SER A 112 2.16 1.84 -7.41
N LEU A 113 1.58 2.54 -8.38
CA LEU A 113 0.70 3.69 -8.12
C LEU A 113 -0.67 3.25 -7.59
N SER A 114 -0.87 1.94 -7.37
CA SER A 114 -2.01 1.43 -6.62
C SER A 114 -1.92 1.85 -5.16
N SER A 115 -3.07 1.97 -4.50
CA SER A 115 -3.11 2.17 -3.07
C SER A 115 -3.01 0.83 -2.33
N GLY A 116 -2.37 0.83 -1.15
CA GLY A 116 -2.26 -0.36 -0.30
C GLY A 116 -3.59 -0.87 0.25
N LEU A 117 -4.59 0.01 0.37
CA LEU A 117 -5.98 -0.30 0.75
C LEU A 117 -6.08 -1.16 2.03
N HIS A 118 -5.28 -0.81 3.02
CA HIS A 118 -4.97 -1.58 4.23
C HIS A 118 -6.14 -1.79 5.20
N HIS A 119 -7.25 -1.05 5.05
CA HIS A 119 -8.45 -1.21 5.87
C HIS A 119 -9.39 -2.31 5.37
N ALA A 120 -9.27 -2.75 4.11
CA ALA A 120 -10.11 -3.82 3.59
C ALA A 120 -9.84 -5.12 4.36
N ARG A 121 -10.90 -5.69 4.92
CA ARG A 121 -10.88 -6.91 5.72
C ARG A 121 -11.17 -8.13 4.87
N ARG A 122 -10.98 -9.30 5.42
CA ARG A 122 -11.30 -10.56 4.76
C ARG A 122 -12.74 -10.61 4.23
N SER A 123 -13.70 -10.13 5.02
CA SER A 123 -15.14 -10.26 4.71
C SER A 123 -15.87 -8.95 4.44
N SER A 124 -15.18 -7.81 4.36
CA SER A 124 -15.81 -6.50 4.14
C SER A 124 -14.79 -5.44 3.75
N GLY A 125 -15.24 -4.40 3.06
CA GLY A 125 -14.49 -3.14 2.95
C GLY A 125 -14.57 -2.30 4.22
N LYS A 126 -13.69 -1.32 4.34
CA LYS A 126 -13.66 -0.33 5.43
C LYS A 126 -12.77 0.85 5.04
N GLY A 127 -13.05 2.06 5.54
CA GLY A 127 -12.17 3.21 5.43
C GLY A 127 -11.78 3.52 3.97
N ASN A 128 -12.74 3.47 3.06
CA ASN A 128 -12.58 3.65 1.61
C ASN A 128 -11.67 2.59 0.92
N CYS A 129 -11.41 1.47 1.58
CA CYS A 129 -10.62 0.37 1.04
C CYS A 129 -11.51 -0.81 0.66
N THR A 130 -11.42 -1.23 -0.62
CA THR A 130 -12.25 -2.30 -1.18
C THR A 130 -11.57 -3.66 -1.09
N VAL A 131 -10.34 -3.80 -1.60
CA VAL A 131 -9.53 -5.01 -1.50
C VAL A 131 -8.20 -4.67 -0.85
N ASN A 132 -7.62 -5.61 -0.11
CA ASN A 132 -6.39 -5.37 0.62
C ASN A 132 -5.15 -5.63 -0.25
N GLY A 133 -4.58 -4.56 -0.79
CA GLY A 133 -3.43 -4.67 -1.67
C GLY A 133 -2.15 -5.17 -0.97
N LEU A 134 -1.96 -4.83 0.32
CA LEU A 134 -0.79 -5.30 1.07
C LEU A 134 -0.86 -6.81 1.30
N ALA A 135 -2.04 -7.33 1.64
CA ALA A 135 -2.27 -8.77 1.77
C ALA A 135 -2.12 -9.50 0.43
N VAL A 136 -2.56 -8.89 -0.69
CA VAL A 136 -2.33 -9.40 -2.05
C VAL A 136 -0.83 -9.53 -2.34
N ALA A 137 -0.06 -8.49 -2.07
CA ALA A 137 1.40 -8.50 -2.27
C ALA A 137 2.08 -9.55 -1.40
N ALA A 138 1.71 -9.67 -0.13
CA ALA A 138 2.25 -10.66 0.79
C ALA A 138 1.91 -12.10 0.35
N HIS A 139 0.67 -12.35 -0.08
CA HIS A 139 0.27 -13.64 -0.65
C HIS A 139 1.10 -13.98 -1.89
N GLN A 140 1.31 -13.01 -2.79
CA GLN A 140 2.15 -13.19 -3.98
C GLN A 140 3.57 -13.58 -3.60
N ALA A 141 4.19 -12.87 -2.66
CA ALA A 141 5.55 -13.16 -2.20
C ALA A 141 5.67 -14.60 -1.68
N ILE A 142 4.76 -15.03 -0.80
CA ILE A 142 4.74 -16.38 -0.25
C ILE A 142 4.58 -17.42 -1.36
N SER A 143 3.69 -17.18 -2.33
CA SER A 143 3.46 -18.10 -3.45
C SER A 143 4.68 -18.27 -4.36
N MET A 144 5.58 -17.28 -4.39
CA MET A 144 6.86 -17.32 -5.11
C MET A 144 8.02 -17.92 -4.29
N GLY A 145 7.75 -18.41 -3.08
CA GLY A 145 8.76 -19.02 -2.22
C GLY A 145 9.53 -18.03 -1.33
N ALA A 146 8.99 -16.84 -1.10
CA ALA A 146 9.49 -15.83 -0.18
C ALA A 146 8.59 -15.75 1.06
N PRO A 147 8.68 -16.69 2.03
CA PRO A 147 7.73 -16.79 3.13
C PRO A 147 7.95 -15.73 4.22
N ARG A 148 9.14 -15.14 4.30
CA ARG A 148 9.48 -14.16 5.34
C ARG A 148 9.22 -12.74 4.84
N VAL A 149 7.98 -12.27 4.98
CA VAL A 149 7.52 -10.97 4.48
C VAL A 149 7.40 -9.97 5.62
N LEU A 150 7.95 -8.77 5.43
CA LEU A 150 7.73 -7.62 6.31
C LEU A 150 6.79 -6.62 5.63
N ILE A 151 5.71 -6.25 6.29
CA ILE A 151 4.89 -5.08 5.93
C ILE A 151 5.25 -3.94 6.88
N LEU A 152 5.74 -2.83 6.32
CA LEU A 152 5.88 -1.55 7.02
C LEU A 152 4.72 -0.65 6.60
N ASP A 153 3.79 -0.42 7.52
CA ASP A 153 2.63 0.43 7.28
C ASP A 153 2.78 1.75 8.03
N PHE A 154 3.15 2.80 7.29
CA PHE A 154 3.38 4.12 7.84
C PHE A 154 2.32 5.14 7.33
N ASP A 155 1.11 4.65 7.11
CA ASP A 155 -0.10 5.46 6.98
C ASP A 155 -0.51 6.05 8.34
N ALA A 156 -1.22 7.16 8.35
CA ALA A 156 -1.69 7.77 9.61
C ALA A 156 -2.68 6.90 10.38
N HIS A 157 -3.30 5.94 9.71
CA HIS A 157 -4.28 5.01 10.27
C HIS A 157 -3.68 3.60 10.40
N ALA A 158 -4.13 2.83 11.38
CA ALA A 158 -3.67 1.45 11.54
C ALA A 158 -4.23 0.53 10.45
N GLY A 159 -3.42 -0.42 9.97
CA GLY A 159 -3.78 -1.41 8.96
C GLY A 159 -4.54 -2.60 9.54
N GLY A 160 -5.64 -2.35 10.29
CA GLY A 160 -6.42 -3.41 10.92
C GLY A 160 -7.07 -4.38 9.94
N GLY A 161 -7.32 -3.96 8.70
CA GLY A 161 -7.78 -4.85 7.63
C GLY A 161 -6.68 -5.82 7.19
N THR A 162 -5.46 -5.33 7.01
CA THR A 162 -4.29 -6.17 6.71
C THR A 162 -4.08 -7.19 7.84
N TRP A 163 -4.13 -6.75 9.10
CA TRP A 163 -4.03 -7.63 10.26
C TRP A 163 -5.11 -8.72 10.28
N ASP A 164 -6.36 -8.35 9.99
CA ASP A 164 -7.48 -9.30 9.92
C ASP A 164 -7.22 -10.44 8.91
N ILE A 165 -6.67 -10.11 7.74
CA ILE A 165 -6.35 -11.12 6.72
C ILE A 165 -5.13 -11.94 7.13
N MET A 166 -4.04 -11.28 7.55
CA MET A 166 -2.78 -11.96 7.87
C MET A 166 -2.92 -12.94 9.03
N SER A 167 -3.57 -12.55 10.12
CA SER A 167 -3.77 -13.41 11.28
C SER A 167 -4.54 -14.69 10.96
N HIS A 168 -5.35 -14.71 9.90
CA HIS A 168 -6.12 -15.86 9.47
C HIS A 168 -5.47 -16.67 8.35
N HIS A 169 -4.78 -16.02 7.41
CA HIS A 169 -4.32 -16.67 6.17
C HIS A 169 -2.82 -16.64 5.94
N LEU A 170 -2.09 -15.69 6.54
CA LEU A 170 -0.68 -15.43 6.25
C LEU A 170 0.16 -15.29 7.53
N PRO A 171 0.19 -16.30 8.43
CA PRO A 171 0.78 -16.16 9.76
C PRO A 171 2.30 -15.97 9.78
N SER A 172 2.98 -16.14 8.65
CA SER A 172 4.43 -15.89 8.53
C SER A 172 4.78 -14.44 8.18
N VAL A 173 3.78 -13.59 7.93
CA VAL A 173 3.97 -12.18 7.62
C VAL A 173 4.06 -11.38 8.92
N VAL A 174 5.04 -10.49 8.98
CA VAL A 174 5.18 -9.54 10.08
C VAL A 174 4.65 -8.19 9.64
N GLN A 175 3.75 -7.59 10.41
CA GLN A 175 3.23 -6.25 10.18
C GLN A 175 3.68 -5.31 11.29
N ILE A 176 4.28 -4.18 10.89
CA ILE A 176 4.71 -3.12 11.81
C ILE A 176 4.08 -1.81 11.34
N ASP A 177 3.15 -1.29 12.13
CA ASP A 177 2.45 -0.05 11.85
C ASP A 177 2.95 1.07 12.77
N VAL A 178 3.07 2.28 12.20
CA VAL A 178 3.21 3.53 12.97
C VAL A 178 2.03 4.43 12.63
N THR A 179 1.06 4.51 13.52
CA THR A 179 -0.21 5.23 13.32
C THR A 179 -0.27 6.54 14.07
N CYS A 180 -0.84 7.57 13.46
CA CYS A 180 -1.10 8.88 14.10
C CYS A 180 -2.56 9.05 14.54
N ALA A 181 -3.43 8.09 14.25
CA ALA A 181 -4.87 8.15 14.50
C ALA A 181 -5.39 6.87 15.16
N ASN A 182 -6.41 7.01 16.00
CA ASN A 182 -7.07 5.88 16.63
C ASN A 182 -8.20 5.34 15.72
N PHE A 183 -7.84 4.93 14.49
CA PHE A 183 -8.77 4.34 13.54
C PHE A 183 -8.22 2.99 13.07
N ASP A 184 -9.10 1.99 12.98
CA ASP A 184 -8.85 0.61 12.54
C ASP A 184 -7.71 -0.10 13.29
N THR A 185 -7.55 0.24 14.57
CA THR A 185 -6.55 -0.36 15.44
C THR A 185 -6.83 -1.84 15.70
N TYR A 186 -5.79 -2.59 16.01
CA TYR A 186 -5.83 -4.02 16.27
C TYR A 186 -4.90 -4.38 17.43
N GLN A 187 -4.96 -5.61 17.90
CA GLN A 187 -4.03 -6.13 18.91
C GLN A 187 -3.00 -7.01 18.19
N PRO A 188 -1.78 -6.53 17.99
CA PRO A 188 -0.73 -7.34 17.38
C PRO A 188 -0.30 -8.47 18.32
N ASP A 189 0.13 -9.57 17.74
CA ASP A 189 0.77 -10.67 18.45
C ASP A 189 2.10 -11.05 17.80
N GLY A 190 2.84 -11.96 18.42
CA GLY A 190 4.10 -12.45 17.91
C GLY A 190 5.12 -11.33 17.67
N GLU A 191 5.59 -11.25 16.44
CA GLU A 191 6.60 -10.30 15.97
C GLU A 191 6.02 -8.97 15.48
N SER A 192 4.70 -8.92 15.20
CA SER A 192 4.02 -7.72 14.71
C SER A 192 3.88 -6.63 15.77
N ARG A 193 3.80 -5.37 15.34
CA ARG A 193 3.68 -4.20 16.25
C ARG A 193 2.71 -3.18 15.69
N LEU A 194 2.00 -2.52 16.62
CA LEU A 194 1.23 -1.30 16.37
C LEU A 194 1.74 -0.21 17.31
N ILE A 195 2.37 0.81 16.76
CA ILE A 195 2.99 1.92 17.48
C ILE A 195 2.15 3.18 17.25
N TYR A 196 1.70 3.79 18.36
CA TYR A 196 0.97 5.05 18.30
C TYR A 196 1.96 6.22 18.34
N SER A 197 1.83 7.13 17.38
CA SER A 197 2.72 8.25 17.20
C SER A 197 2.00 9.60 17.28
N THR A 198 2.76 10.61 17.58
CA THR A 198 2.35 12.02 17.49
C THR A 198 3.29 12.77 16.56
N PRO A 199 2.94 13.97 16.05
CA PRO A 199 3.88 14.75 15.26
C PRO A 199 5.23 15.00 15.96
N GLN A 200 5.24 15.08 17.29
CA GLN A 200 6.46 15.31 18.07
C GLN A 200 7.34 14.08 18.26
N SER A 201 6.75 12.89 18.34
CA SER A 201 7.47 11.61 18.52
C SER A 201 7.70 10.84 17.21
N TYR A 202 7.20 11.36 16.09
CA TYR A 202 7.12 10.60 14.83
C TYR A 202 8.46 9.98 14.39
N ARG A 203 9.56 10.73 14.43
CA ARG A 203 10.88 10.20 14.07
C ARG A 203 11.36 9.12 15.05
N GLU A 204 11.12 9.29 16.33
CA GLU A 204 11.50 8.31 17.35
C GLU A 204 10.71 7.01 17.17
N ASP A 205 9.41 7.12 16.90
CA ASP A 205 8.52 5.97 16.70
C ASP A 205 8.85 5.20 15.40
N ILE A 206 9.18 5.92 14.31
CA ILE A 206 9.70 5.29 13.08
C ILE A 206 11.03 4.55 13.34
N ASN A 207 11.98 5.19 14.05
CA ASN A 207 13.23 4.52 14.41
C ASN A 207 12.99 3.28 15.28
N HIS A 208 12.05 3.35 16.22
CA HIS A 208 11.68 2.21 17.06
C HIS A 208 11.09 1.07 16.21
N ALA A 209 10.20 1.38 15.27
CA ALA A 209 9.63 0.39 14.35
C ALA A 209 10.72 -0.31 13.52
N LEU A 210 11.62 0.45 12.90
CA LEU A 210 12.69 -0.08 12.06
C LEU A 210 13.74 -0.84 12.88
N HIS A 211 14.08 -0.36 14.10
CA HIS A 211 14.96 -1.10 15.00
C HIS A 211 14.35 -2.45 15.40
N HIS A 212 13.03 -2.50 15.71
CA HIS A 212 12.35 -3.76 15.97
C HIS A 212 12.45 -4.70 14.77
N ALA A 213 12.21 -4.20 13.55
CA ALA A 213 12.33 -4.99 12.33
C ALA A 213 13.75 -5.55 12.15
N THR A 214 14.79 -4.75 12.43
CA THR A 214 16.20 -5.20 12.35
C THR A 214 16.49 -6.38 13.28
N LEU A 215 15.84 -6.46 14.45
CA LEU A 215 16.00 -7.57 15.37
C LEU A 215 15.35 -8.88 14.89
N LEU A 216 14.45 -8.80 13.89
CA LEU A 216 13.71 -9.93 13.33
C LEU A 216 14.29 -10.42 12.00
N ASP A 217 15.18 -9.65 11.38
CA ASP A 217 15.81 -9.96 10.10
C ASP A 217 16.45 -11.38 10.08
N PRO A 218 16.58 -12.09 8.94
CA PRO A 218 16.34 -11.58 7.58
C PRO A 218 14.89 -11.70 7.10
N PHE A 219 14.47 -10.76 6.24
CA PHE A 219 13.25 -10.82 5.45
C PHE A 219 13.56 -11.10 3.98
N ASP A 220 12.70 -11.86 3.31
CA ASP A 220 12.82 -12.13 1.86
C ASP A 220 12.37 -10.91 1.02
N ILE A 221 11.42 -10.15 1.54
CA ILE A 221 10.89 -8.94 0.91
C ILE A 221 10.29 -7.97 1.94
N VAL A 222 10.40 -6.67 1.66
CA VAL A 222 9.71 -5.60 2.38
C VAL A 222 8.60 -5.02 1.52
N ILE A 223 7.39 -4.96 2.05
CA ILE A 223 6.23 -4.28 1.46
C ILE A 223 6.01 -3.00 2.25
N TYR A 224 6.22 -1.86 1.59
CA TYR A 224 6.11 -0.55 2.23
C TYR A 224 4.81 0.15 1.81
N ASN A 225 3.91 0.38 2.76
CA ASN A 225 2.74 1.24 2.59
C ASN A 225 3.15 2.69 2.85
N ALA A 226 3.49 3.41 1.79
CA ALA A 226 4.07 4.74 1.83
C ALA A 226 3.00 5.82 2.08
N GLY A 227 2.45 5.87 3.32
CA GLY A 227 1.38 6.79 3.69
C GLY A 227 1.82 8.25 3.72
N MET A 228 1.03 9.14 3.11
CA MET A 228 1.27 10.58 3.10
C MET A 228 0.30 11.37 3.99
N ASP A 229 -0.68 10.73 4.58
CA ASP A 229 -1.65 11.35 5.49
C ASP A 229 -1.15 11.62 6.93
N PRO A 230 0.03 11.16 7.39
CA PRO A 230 0.63 11.79 8.55
C PRO A 230 0.81 13.31 8.39
N LEU A 231 0.98 13.82 7.14
CA LEU A 231 0.95 15.26 6.83
C LEU A 231 -0.40 15.90 7.15
N ASN A 232 -1.51 15.19 6.94
CA ASN A 232 -2.84 15.64 7.34
C ASN A 232 -3.04 15.60 8.87
N SER A 233 -2.24 14.80 9.57
CA SER A 233 -2.24 14.67 11.04
C SER A 233 -1.25 15.60 11.75
N GLY A 234 -0.57 16.49 10.99
CA GLY A 234 0.32 17.51 11.56
C GLY A 234 1.81 17.12 11.59
N VAL A 235 2.19 15.95 11.08
CA VAL A 235 3.59 15.62 10.83
C VAL A 235 4.15 16.54 9.75
N SER A 236 5.38 17.00 9.90
CA SER A 236 5.98 17.93 8.93
C SER A 236 6.44 17.24 7.65
N LEU A 237 6.51 18.01 6.54
CA LEU A 237 7.06 17.51 5.29
C LEU A 237 8.53 17.07 5.44
N SER A 238 9.31 17.76 6.27
CA SER A 238 10.69 17.37 6.56
C SER A 238 10.78 16.04 7.32
N ASP A 239 9.80 15.70 8.15
CA ASP A 239 9.75 14.41 8.83
C ASP A 239 9.36 13.29 7.89
N ILE A 240 8.44 13.54 6.95
CA ILE A 240 8.11 12.59 5.89
C ILE A 240 9.32 12.35 4.98
N THR A 241 9.98 13.42 4.51
CA THR A 241 11.19 13.27 3.67
C THR A 241 12.27 12.47 4.41
N TRP A 242 12.51 12.76 5.68
CA TRP A 242 13.44 12.02 6.52
C TRP A 242 13.02 10.54 6.65
N ARG A 243 11.72 10.25 6.86
CA ARG A 243 11.18 8.89 6.92
C ARG A 243 11.51 8.10 5.65
N GLU A 244 11.27 8.68 4.47
CA GLU A 244 11.52 8.00 3.21
C GLU A 244 12.99 7.58 3.07
N HIS A 245 13.93 8.47 3.41
CA HIS A 245 15.35 8.13 3.43
C HIS A 245 15.66 7.03 4.44
N THR A 246 15.13 7.13 5.67
CA THR A 246 15.39 6.18 6.74
C THR A 246 14.84 4.78 6.41
N VAL A 247 13.64 4.70 5.84
CA VAL A 247 13.04 3.44 5.35
C VAL A 247 13.90 2.87 4.22
N SER A 248 14.32 3.71 3.29
CA SER A 248 15.17 3.28 2.18
C SER A 248 16.53 2.73 2.64
N ASP A 249 17.16 3.37 3.64
CA ASP A 249 18.42 2.89 4.24
C ASP A 249 18.22 1.57 5.00
N PHE A 250 17.09 1.42 5.70
CA PHE A 250 16.73 0.15 6.38
C PHE A 250 16.56 -0.99 5.38
N ILE A 251 15.86 -0.76 4.26
CA ILE A 251 15.62 -1.78 3.22
C ILE A 251 16.95 -2.28 2.63
N GLY A 252 17.93 -1.39 2.43
CA GLY A 252 19.23 -1.77 1.87
C GLY A 252 19.08 -2.53 0.55
N ASP A 253 19.68 -3.73 0.48
CA ASP A 253 19.65 -4.62 -0.70
C ASP A 253 18.49 -5.64 -0.66
N THR A 254 17.61 -5.58 0.35
CA THR A 254 16.45 -6.48 0.44
C THR A 254 15.46 -6.14 -0.67
N PRO A 255 14.94 -7.12 -1.43
CA PRO A 255 13.86 -6.88 -2.37
C PRO A 255 12.71 -6.11 -1.71
N ALA A 256 12.21 -5.09 -2.36
CA ALA A 256 11.17 -4.28 -1.76
C ALA A 256 10.19 -3.70 -2.77
N ILE A 257 8.95 -3.52 -2.32
CA ILE A 257 7.95 -2.76 -3.06
C ILE A 257 7.37 -1.65 -2.21
N PHE A 258 6.88 -0.59 -2.86
CA PHE A 258 5.99 0.35 -2.23
C PHE A 258 4.60 0.35 -2.89
N ALA A 259 3.57 0.58 -2.06
CA ALA A 259 2.25 1.01 -2.46
C ALA A 259 2.03 2.46 -2.02
N LEU A 260 1.23 3.22 -2.76
CA LEU A 260 0.80 4.53 -2.28
C LEU A 260 -0.23 4.36 -1.14
N ALA A 261 -0.25 5.28 -0.19
CA ALA A 261 -1.27 5.31 0.85
C ALA A 261 -1.55 6.72 1.32
N GLY A 262 -2.74 6.94 1.87
CA GLY A 262 -3.14 8.21 2.45
C GLY A 262 -2.87 9.43 1.56
N GLY A 263 -2.81 10.60 2.21
CA GLY A 263 -2.63 11.88 1.51
C GLY A 263 -3.95 12.37 0.89
N TYR A 264 -4.53 13.38 1.53
CA TYR A 264 -5.88 13.86 1.19
C TYR A 264 -5.89 15.36 0.95
N THR A 265 -6.86 15.80 0.12
CA THR A 265 -7.09 17.21 -0.17
C THR A 265 -7.85 17.96 0.95
N TRP A 266 -7.92 17.37 2.14
CA TRP A 266 -8.58 17.99 3.30
C TRP A 266 -7.80 19.20 3.84
N GLY A 267 -8.51 20.13 4.45
CA GLY A 267 -7.86 21.28 5.11
C GLY A 267 -7.18 22.25 4.14
N ASN A 268 -7.79 22.49 2.98
CA ASN A 268 -7.30 23.38 1.91
C ASN A 268 -6.05 22.85 1.17
N LYS A 269 -5.80 21.54 1.22
CA LYS A 269 -4.76 20.91 0.42
C LYS A 269 -5.23 20.71 -1.01
N THR A 270 -4.33 20.89 -1.96
CA THR A 270 -4.61 20.67 -3.38
C THR A 270 -4.16 19.26 -3.80
N MET A 271 -4.69 18.77 -4.93
CA MET A 271 -4.23 17.51 -5.51
C MET A 271 -2.74 17.61 -5.92
N ASP A 272 -2.27 18.78 -6.36
CA ASP A 272 -0.86 18.99 -6.71
C ASP A 272 0.05 18.85 -5.48
N GLU A 273 -0.37 19.32 -4.30
CA GLU A 273 0.36 19.07 -3.06
C GLU A 273 0.40 17.57 -2.74
N VAL A 274 -0.73 16.86 -2.83
CA VAL A 274 -0.77 15.40 -2.63
C VAL A 274 0.13 14.65 -3.60
N VAL A 275 0.13 15.03 -4.87
CA VAL A 275 1.04 14.50 -5.89
C VAL A 275 2.50 14.75 -5.50
N SER A 276 2.84 15.97 -5.09
CA SER A 276 4.21 16.33 -4.68
C SER A 276 4.70 15.51 -3.48
N TRP A 277 3.82 15.16 -2.55
CA TRP A 277 4.17 14.31 -1.42
C TRP A 277 4.53 12.89 -1.85
N HIS A 278 3.72 12.27 -2.71
CA HIS A 278 4.00 10.92 -3.20
C HIS A 278 5.22 10.87 -4.12
N ARG A 279 5.55 11.97 -4.82
CA ARG A 279 6.77 12.07 -5.61
C ARG A 279 8.04 11.90 -4.75
N ILE A 280 8.01 12.26 -3.46
CA ILE A 280 9.17 12.07 -2.55
C ILE A 280 9.60 10.60 -2.52
N THR A 281 8.66 9.67 -2.34
CA THR A 281 8.95 8.23 -2.36
C THR A 281 9.45 7.78 -3.73
N ILE A 282 8.72 8.14 -4.79
CA ILE A 282 9.00 7.68 -6.15
C ILE A 282 10.37 8.15 -6.62
N ASP A 283 10.64 9.45 -6.48
CA ASP A 283 11.87 10.08 -6.95
C ASP A 283 13.08 9.56 -6.17
N LEU A 284 12.93 9.38 -4.85
CA LEU A 284 13.99 8.80 -4.01
C LEU A 284 14.31 7.37 -4.45
N TRP A 285 13.31 6.50 -4.55
CA TRP A 285 13.54 5.09 -4.86
C TRP A 285 14.13 4.90 -6.26
N ALA A 286 13.70 5.69 -7.25
CA ALA A 286 14.27 5.68 -8.58
C ALA A 286 15.74 6.15 -8.61
N SER A 287 16.13 7.08 -7.73
CA SER A 287 17.50 7.62 -7.67
C SER A 287 18.53 6.62 -7.11
N LEU A 288 18.10 5.60 -6.39
CA LEU A 288 18.98 4.64 -5.70
C LEU A 288 19.47 3.49 -6.59
N GLU A 289 18.85 3.28 -7.73
CA GLU A 289 19.25 2.22 -8.69
C GLU A 289 20.52 2.53 -9.50
N THR A 290 21.17 3.64 -9.22
CA THR A 290 22.42 4.05 -9.89
C THR A 290 23.71 3.63 -9.17
N ARG A 291 23.63 2.78 -8.13
CA ARG A 291 24.83 2.42 -7.35
C ARG A 291 25.30 0.99 -7.64
#